data_799e237db223749240aa7b4fabc560b1
#
_entry.id   799e237db223749240aa7b4fabc560b1
#
_cell.length_a   1.000
_cell.length_b   1.000
_cell.length_c   1.000
_cell.angle_alpha   90.00
_cell.angle_beta   90.00
_cell.angle_gamma   90.00
#
_symmetry.space_group_name_H-M   'P 1'
#
loop_
_entity.id
_entity.type
_entity.pdbx_description
1 polymer ?
#
loop_
_entity_poly.entity_id
_entity_poly.type
_entity_poly.pdbx_seq_one_letter_code
_entity_poly.pdbx_strand_id
1 'polypeptide(L)'
;MSNKPTIVGIGSASQKVLNYIYKNEHDLQFLCIDNDSESLKNSDTRTLLFRDLASVGKVLYGEDNIVVILPLGGEFGTGMGQHIIKYLINHIKDVSVIATTPFNFEGTKRLSAARSTLKTIEDLVFDTTVFNNDTLLNKLDRPISLSDAFRIIDEIIYDTLKEKFLWN
;
A
#
# COMPACT_ATOMS: atom_id res chain seq x y z
N MET A 1 -20.17 16.41 -2.06
CA MET A 1 -19.75 14.99 -1.94
C MET A 1 -18.33 14.98 -1.40
N SER A 2 -18.09 14.25 -0.34
CA SER A 2 -16.76 14.11 0.23
C SER A 2 -15.88 13.40 -0.81
N ASN A 3 -14.85 14.08 -1.32
CA ASN A 3 -13.93 13.52 -2.31
C ASN A 3 -12.85 12.67 -1.64
N LYS A 4 -13.27 11.87 -0.64
CA LYS A 4 -12.37 10.96 0.06
C LYS A 4 -11.88 9.88 -0.91
N PRO A 5 -10.59 9.53 -0.86
CA PRO A 5 -10.06 8.51 -1.73
C PRO A 5 -10.53 7.11 -1.36
N THR A 6 -10.57 6.21 -2.34
CA THR A 6 -10.61 4.78 -2.10
C THR A 6 -9.20 4.27 -1.80
N ILE A 7 -9.04 3.54 -0.71
CA ILE A 7 -7.74 3.03 -0.28
C ILE A 7 -7.54 1.63 -0.84
N VAL A 8 -6.52 1.47 -1.65
CA VAL A 8 -6.18 0.20 -2.33
C VAL A 8 -4.86 -0.33 -1.81
N GLY A 9 -4.90 -1.49 -1.16
CA GLY A 9 -3.69 -2.20 -0.75
C GLY A 9 -3.31 -3.28 -1.76
N ILE A 10 -2.03 -3.43 -2.03
CA ILE A 10 -1.51 -4.45 -2.94
C ILE A 10 -0.52 -5.34 -2.18
N GLY A 11 -0.80 -6.64 -2.17
CA GLY A 11 0.01 -7.65 -1.52
C GLY A 11 -0.38 -7.92 -0.06
N SER A 12 0.10 -9.04 0.48
CA SER A 12 -0.26 -9.52 1.81
C SER A 12 0.12 -8.57 2.95
N ALA A 13 1.25 -7.90 2.85
CA ALA A 13 1.67 -6.93 3.87
C ALA A 13 0.74 -5.71 3.96
N SER A 14 0.08 -5.33 2.86
CA SER A 14 -0.88 -4.23 2.86
C SER A 14 -2.13 -4.51 3.69
N GLN A 15 -2.50 -5.77 3.88
CA GLN A 15 -3.73 -6.15 4.63
C GLN A 15 -3.68 -5.65 6.07
N LYS A 16 -2.53 -5.79 6.75
CA LYS A 16 -2.38 -5.33 8.13
C LYS A 16 -2.56 -3.82 8.23
N VAL A 17 -1.97 -3.09 7.29
CA VAL A 17 -2.12 -1.62 7.21
C VAL A 17 -3.57 -1.26 6.96
N LEU A 18 -4.23 -1.88 5.98
CA LEU A 18 -5.64 -1.60 5.68
C LEU A 18 -6.56 -1.94 6.86
N ASN A 19 -6.34 -3.07 7.52
CA ASN A 19 -7.12 -3.45 8.71
C ASN A 19 -6.93 -2.43 9.84
N TYR A 20 -5.71 -1.93 10.03
CA TYR A 20 -5.44 -0.88 11.01
C TYR A 20 -6.19 0.42 10.68
N ILE A 21 -6.11 0.88 9.42
CA ILE A 21 -6.81 2.09 8.97
C ILE A 21 -8.32 1.90 9.08
N TYR A 22 -8.87 0.77 8.65
CA TYR A 22 -10.29 0.45 8.70
C TYR A 22 -10.88 0.52 10.11
N LYS A 23 -10.13 0.09 11.12
CA LYS A 23 -10.55 0.17 12.53
C LYS A 23 -10.66 1.61 13.05
N ASN A 24 -9.96 2.54 12.42
CA ASN A 24 -9.91 3.95 12.83
C ASN A 24 -10.72 4.88 11.92
N GLU A 25 -10.98 4.46 10.66
CA GLU A 25 -11.68 5.26 9.64
C GLU A 25 -12.76 4.42 8.94
N HIS A 26 -14.00 4.52 9.43
CA HIS A 26 -15.12 3.72 8.91
C HIS A 26 -15.75 4.29 7.64
N ASP A 27 -15.50 5.56 7.32
CA ASP A 27 -16.14 6.26 6.19
C ASP A 27 -15.36 6.16 4.88
N LEU A 28 -14.26 5.42 4.87
CA LEU A 28 -13.45 5.19 3.67
C LEU A 28 -13.85 3.89 2.96
N GLN A 29 -13.66 3.89 1.64
CA GLN A 29 -13.74 2.66 0.85
C GLN A 29 -12.37 1.98 0.80
N PHE A 30 -12.35 0.67 0.90
CA PHE A 30 -11.12 -0.12 0.92
C PHE A 30 -11.19 -1.26 -0.08
N LEU A 31 -10.03 -1.60 -0.66
CA LEU A 31 -9.83 -2.79 -1.46
C LEU A 31 -8.44 -3.37 -1.22
N CYS A 32 -8.36 -4.62 -0.81
CA CYS A 32 -7.11 -5.37 -0.73
C CYS A 32 -6.97 -6.32 -1.92
N ILE A 33 -5.88 -6.21 -2.67
CA ILE A 33 -5.59 -7.02 -3.87
C ILE A 33 -4.41 -7.94 -3.58
N ASP A 34 -4.60 -9.23 -3.77
CA ASP A 34 -3.55 -10.24 -3.67
C ASP A 34 -3.84 -11.41 -4.63
N ASN A 35 -2.84 -12.19 -4.97
CA ASN A 35 -3.00 -13.42 -5.74
C ASN A 35 -3.11 -14.69 -4.88
N ASP A 36 -3.05 -14.55 -3.57
CA ASP A 36 -3.19 -15.62 -2.59
C ASP A 36 -4.53 -15.53 -1.86
N SER A 37 -5.43 -16.48 -2.14
CA SER A 37 -6.75 -16.52 -1.53
C SER A 37 -6.71 -16.76 -0.02
N GLU A 38 -5.73 -17.52 0.49
CA GLU A 38 -5.57 -17.77 1.92
C GLU A 38 -5.14 -16.50 2.65
N SER A 39 -4.23 -15.74 2.05
CA SER A 39 -3.83 -14.43 2.55
C SER A 39 -5.03 -13.49 2.69
N LEU A 40 -5.88 -13.42 1.68
CA LEU A 40 -7.05 -12.50 1.65
C LEU A 40 -8.10 -12.81 2.72
N LYS A 41 -8.15 -14.02 3.28
CA LYS A 41 -9.05 -14.36 4.39
C LYS A 41 -8.78 -13.58 5.68
N ASN A 42 -7.60 -13.02 5.83
CA ASN A 42 -7.21 -12.23 6.99
C ASN A 42 -7.56 -10.74 6.85
N SER A 43 -8.16 -10.33 5.74
CA SER A 43 -8.55 -8.95 5.52
C SER A 43 -9.90 -8.62 6.14
N ASP A 44 -9.98 -7.55 6.92
CA ASP A 44 -11.22 -6.96 7.44
C ASP A 44 -11.91 -6.08 6.39
N THR A 45 -11.26 -5.84 5.28
CA THR A 45 -11.73 -4.96 4.20
C THR A 45 -12.19 -5.76 2.98
N ARG A 46 -12.81 -5.09 2.00
CA ARG A 46 -13.14 -5.69 0.70
C ARG A 46 -11.88 -6.25 0.03
N THR A 47 -11.98 -7.40 -0.59
CA THR A 47 -10.85 -8.09 -1.21
C THR A 47 -11.07 -8.37 -2.69
N LEU A 48 -9.98 -8.45 -3.44
CA LEU A 48 -9.94 -8.92 -4.81
C LEU A 48 -8.83 -9.97 -4.97
N LEU A 49 -9.21 -11.19 -5.31
CA LEU A 49 -8.25 -12.19 -5.77
C LEU A 49 -7.80 -11.82 -7.18
N PHE A 50 -6.55 -11.37 -7.30
CA PHE A 50 -6.00 -10.92 -8.57
C PHE A 50 -5.89 -12.06 -9.58
N ARG A 51 -6.44 -11.84 -10.74
CA ARG A 51 -6.34 -12.74 -11.90
C ARG A 51 -5.78 -12.03 -13.12
N ASP A 52 -6.24 -10.80 -13.34
CA ASP A 52 -5.85 -9.95 -14.44
C ASP A 52 -6.13 -8.47 -14.12
N LEU A 53 -5.61 -7.56 -14.93
CA LEU A 53 -5.82 -6.12 -14.74
C LEU A 53 -7.26 -5.70 -15.00
N ALA A 54 -7.98 -6.40 -15.88
CA ALA A 54 -9.38 -6.10 -16.17
C ALA A 54 -10.28 -6.30 -14.94
N SER A 55 -9.99 -7.29 -14.09
CA SER A 55 -10.72 -7.50 -12.84
C SER A 55 -10.53 -6.35 -11.86
N VAL A 56 -9.33 -5.76 -11.80
CA VAL A 56 -9.07 -4.54 -11.01
C VAL A 56 -9.92 -3.38 -11.52
N GLY A 57 -9.95 -3.16 -12.83
CA GLY A 57 -10.75 -2.10 -13.44
C GLY A 57 -12.26 -2.25 -13.20
N LYS A 58 -12.78 -3.47 -13.20
CA LYS A 58 -14.21 -3.72 -12.90
C LYS A 58 -14.57 -3.36 -11.48
N VAL A 59 -13.70 -3.73 -10.52
CA VAL A 59 -13.95 -3.51 -9.08
C VAL A 59 -13.85 -2.04 -8.72
N LEU A 60 -12.95 -1.29 -9.38
CA LEU A 60 -12.72 0.14 -9.16
C LEU A 60 -13.45 1.04 -10.19
N TYR A 61 -14.38 0.47 -10.93
CA TYR A 61 -15.15 1.25 -11.91
C TYR A 61 -15.94 2.39 -11.24
N GLY A 62 -15.75 3.61 -11.75
CA GLY A 62 -16.39 4.81 -11.21
C GLY A 62 -15.61 5.51 -10.08
N GLU A 63 -14.49 4.96 -9.65
CA GLU A 63 -13.59 5.64 -8.72
C GLU A 63 -12.75 6.68 -9.45
N ASP A 64 -12.68 7.89 -8.90
CA ASP A 64 -11.91 9.01 -9.47
C ASP A 64 -10.64 9.34 -8.68
N ASN A 65 -10.57 8.91 -7.44
CA ASN A 65 -9.49 9.22 -6.50
C ASN A 65 -9.07 7.99 -5.71
N ILE A 66 -7.84 7.55 -5.88
CA ILE A 66 -7.30 6.34 -5.23
C ILE A 66 -5.98 6.65 -4.55
N VAL A 67 -5.81 6.15 -3.33
CA VAL A 67 -4.52 6.06 -2.66
C VAL A 67 -4.11 4.59 -2.56
N VAL A 68 -3.01 4.25 -3.20
CA VAL A 68 -2.43 2.91 -3.16
C VAL A 68 -1.47 2.79 -2.00
N ILE A 69 -1.69 1.80 -1.13
CA ILE A 69 -0.76 1.40 -0.07
C ILE A 69 0.03 0.20 -0.57
N LEU A 70 1.34 0.36 -0.71
CA LEU A 70 2.23 -0.64 -1.29
C LEU A 70 3.47 -0.89 -0.41
N PRO A 71 3.37 -1.76 0.60
CA PRO A 71 4.56 -2.26 1.27
C PRO A 71 5.34 -3.17 0.33
N LEU A 72 6.55 -2.73 -0.04
CA LEU A 72 7.45 -3.50 -0.90
C LEU A 72 8.22 -4.56 -0.11
N GLY A 73 8.63 -5.62 -0.77
CA GLY A 73 9.35 -6.75 -0.19
C GLY A 73 8.63 -8.10 -0.37
N GLY A 74 7.31 -8.11 -0.40
CA GLY A 74 6.52 -9.29 -0.74
C GLY A 74 6.57 -9.58 -2.24
N GLU A 75 6.39 -10.84 -2.62
CA GLU A 75 6.53 -11.28 -4.01
C GLU A 75 5.48 -10.64 -4.93
N PHE A 76 4.21 -10.71 -4.55
CA PHE A 76 3.13 -10.16 -5.37
C PHE A 76 3.16 -8.64 -5.46
N GLY A 77 3.24 -7.95 -4.31
CA GLY A 77 3.26 -6.48 -4.28
C GLY A 77 4.45 -5.89 -5.04
N THR A 78 5.64 -6.45 -4.84
CA THR A 78 6.86 -6.03 -5.54
C THR A 78 6.82 -6.36 -7.03
N GLY A 79 6.32 -7.55 -7.40
CA GLY A 79 6.26 -7.99 -8.81
C GLY A 79 5.13 -7.34 -9.60
N MET A 80 3.94 -7.27 -9.04
CA MET A 80 2.73 -6.80 -9.74
C MET A 80 2.32 -5.38 -9.42
N GLY A 81 2.80 -4.81 -8.32
CA GLY A 81 2.40 -3.47 -7.87
C GLY A 81 2.58 -2.40 -8.94
N GLN A 82 3.72 -2.36 -9.59
CA GLN A 82 4.00 -1.43 -10.69
C GLN A 82 3.03 -1.58 -11.88
N HIS A 83 2.64 -2.80 -12.21
CA HIS A 83 1.73 -3.08 -13.33
C HIS A 83 0.30 -2.65 -13.00
N ILE A 84 -0.15 -2.94 -11.78
CA ILE A 84 -1.46 -2.50 -11.28
C ILE A 84 -1.52 -0.97 -11.21
N ILE A 85 -0.51 -0.32 -10.66
CA ILE A 85 -0.42 1.15 -10.57
C ILE A 85 -0.41 1.77 -11.97
N LYS A 86 0.38 1.23 -12.90
CA LYS A 86 0.37 1.70 -14.30
C LYS A 86 -1.02 1.57 -14.94
N TYR A 87 -1.72 0.50 -14.66
CA TYR A 87 -3.10 0.35 -15.12
C TYR A 87 -4.00 1.42 -14.50
N LEU A 88 -3.91 1.65 -13.19
CA LEU A 88 -4.74 2.63 -12.48
C LEU A 88 -4.54 4.05 -13.01
N ILE A 89 -3.31 4.52 -13.18
CA ILE A 89 -3.05 5.89 -13.69
C ILE A 89 -3.56 6.13 -15.12
N ASN A 90 -3.80 5.08 -15.89
CA ASN A 90 -4.39 5.19 -17.22
C ASN A 90 -5.92 5.19 -17.22
N HIS A 91 -6.57 4.87 -16.09
CA HIS A 91 -8.02 4.72 -16.01
C HIS A 91 -8.66 5.55 -14.89
N ILE A 92 -7.89 5.99 -13.91
CA ILE A 92 -8.34 6.76 -12.75
C ILE A 92 -7.68 8.13 -12.80
N LYS A 93 -8.46 9.17 -12.50
CA LYS A 93 -8.01 10.55 -12.60
C LYS A 93 -6.89 10.91 -11.63
N ASP A 94 -7.09 10.58 -10.37
CA ASP A 94 -6.16 10.92 -9.29
C ASP A 94 -5.68 9.63 -8.60
N VAL A 95 -4.41 9.30 -8.79
CA VAL A 95 -3.76 8.14 -8.14
C VAL A 95 -2.53 8.63 -7.39
N SER A 96 -2.50 8.36 -6.09
CA SER A 96 -1.36 8.60 -5.22
C SER A 96 -0.85 7.28 -4.65
N VAL A 97 0.43 7.22 -4.29
CA VAL A 97 1.05 6.00 -3.75
C VAL A 97 1.74 6.31 -2.43
N ILE A 98 1.51 5.47 -1.43
CA ILE A 98 2.30 5.39 -0.21
C ILE A 98 3.00 4.03 -0.21
N ALA A 99 4.31 4.03 -0.35
CA ALA A 99 5.11 2.82 -0.39
C ALA A 99 6.08 2.74 0.78
N THR A 100 6.41 1.52 1.21
CA THR A 100 7.49 1.27 2.17
C THR A 100 8.52 0.34 1.56
N THR A 101 9.80 0.57 1.87
CA THR A 101 10.86 -0.37 1.52
C THR A 101 11.10 -1.37 2.65
N PRO A 102 11.46 -2.63 2.33
CA PRO A 102 11.67 -3.65 3.34
C PRO A 102 12.85 -3.31 4.25
N PHE A 103 12.89 -3.93 5.43
CA PHE A 103 14.04 -3.85 6.33
C PHE A 103 15.28 -4.52 5.73
N ASN A 104 16.46 -4.04 6.08
CA ASN A 104 17.73 -4.64 5.63
C ASN A 104 17.85 -6.12 6.01
N PHE A 105 17.33 -6.53 7.17
CA PHE A 105 17.35 -7.93 7.61
C PHE A 105 16.45 -8.86 6.77
N GLU A 106 15.56 -8.33 5.92
CA GLU A 106 14.74 -9.14 4.99
C GLU A 106 15.54 -9.67 3.81
N GLY A 107 16.75 -9.18 3.61
CA GLY A 107 17.74 -9.69 2.67
C GLY A 107 17.90 -8.86 1.40
N THR A 108 19.08 -9.00 0.80
CA THR A 108 19.51 -8.21 -0.37
C THR A 108 18.61 -8.39 -1.58
N LYS A 109 18.10 -9.60 -1.81
CA LYS A 109 17.21 -9.90 -2.95
C LYS A 109 15.91 -9.10 -2.88
N ARG A 110 15.26 -9.06 -1.71
CA ARG A 110 14.03 -8.30 -1.50
C ARG A 110 14.26 -6.80 -1.61
N LEU A 111 15.36 -6.31 -1.03
CA LEU A 111 15.74 -4.90 -1.12
C LEU A 111 16.00 -4.46 -2.57
N SER A 112 16.75 -5.25 -3.33
CA SER A 112 17.06 -4.95 -4.73
C SER A 112 15.78 -4.91 -5.59
N ALA A 113 14.92 -5.91 -5.46
CA ALA A 113 13.64 -5.97 -6.17
C ALA A 113 12.74 -4.79 -5.79
N ALA A 114 12.65 -4.46 -4.50
CA ALA A 114 11.86 -3.33 -4.00
C ALA A 114 12.36 -1.99 -4.57
N ARG A 115 13.66 -1.76 -4.60
CA ARG A 115 14.26 -0.55 -5.17
C ARG A 115 13.96 -0.40 -6.66
N SER A 116 14.04 -1.49 -7.42
CA SER A 116 13.73 -1.49 -8.84
C SER A 116 12.26 -1.14 -9.10
N THR A 117 11.35 -1.77 -8.37
CA THR A 117 9.92 -1.48 -8.48
C THR A 117 9.59 -0.05 -8.05
N LEU A 118 10.18 0.41 -6.95
CA LEU A 118 9.97 1.77 -6.44
C LEU A 118 10.39 2.82 -7.46
N LYS A 119 11.55 2.66 -8.09
CA LYS A 119 12.01 3.58 -9.13
C LYS A 119 11.01 3.68 -10.28
N THR A 120 10.47 2.55 -10.73
CA THR A 120 9.43 2.55 -11.77
C THR A 120 8.17 3.30 -11.31
N ILE A 121 7.75 3.11 -10.06
CA ILE A 121 6.56 3.79 -9.52
C ILE A 121 6.78 5.30 -9.41
N GLU A 122 7.94 5.73 -8.92
CA GLU A 122 8.28 7.16 -8.81
C GLU A 122 8.34 7.85 -10.18
N ASP A 123 8.74 7.12 -11.23
CA ASP A 123 8.73 7.63 -12.61
C ASP A 123 7.29 7.72 -13.18
N LEU A 124 6.34 6.91 -12.68
CA LEU A 124 4.96 6.85 -13.16
C LEU A 124 4.00 7.78 -12.40
N VAL A 125 4.19 7.92 -11.09
CA VAL A 125 3.24 8.60 -10.20
C VAL A 125 3.93 9.79 -9.55
N PHE A 126 3.43 10.99 -9.84
CA PHE A 126 3.99 12.23 -9.28
C PHE A 126 3.84 12.29 -7.75
N ASP A 127 2.66 11.94 -7.22
CA ASP A 127 2.42 11.93 -5.77
C ASP A 127 2.73 10.54 -5.18
N THR A 128 4.03 10.28 -5.02
CA THR A 128 4.54 9.07 -4.35
C THR A 128 5.23 9.46 -3.06
N THR A 129 4.74 8.92 -1.94
CA THR A 129 5.36 9.04 -0.63
C THR A 129 6.05 7.73 -0.27
N VAL A 130 7.31 7.79 0.10
CA VAL A 130 8.13 6.59 0.38
C VAL A 130 8.66 6.62 1.80
N PHE A 131 8.48 5.54 2.53
CA PHE A 131 9.11 5.31 3.83
C PHE A 131 10.13 4.19 3.74
N ASN A 132 11.33 4.48 4.21
CA ASN A 132 12.36 3.46 4.42
C ASN A 132 12.21 2.90 5.83
N ASN A 133 11.88 1.61 5.94
CA ASN A 133 11.61 0.96 7.22
C ASN A 133 12.79 1.03 8.19
N ASP A 134 14.02 0.85 7.71
CA ASP A 134 15.21 0.98 8.58
C ASP A 134 15.42 2.40 9.08
N THR A 135 15.19 3.40 8.23
CA THR A 135 15.30 4.80 8.63
C THR A 135 14.29 5.15 9.70
N LEU A 136 13.07 4.61 9.63
CA LEU A 136 12.05 4.80 10.65
C LEU A 136 12.45 4.16 11.98
N LEU A 137 12.98 2.93 11.96
CA LEU A 137 13.45 2.24 13.17
C LEU A 137 14.66 2.93 13.81
N ASN A 138 15.58 3.43 13.01
CA ASN A 138 16.79 4.11 13.51
C ASN A 138 16.49 5.42 14.25
N LYS A 139 15.30 5.96 14.11
CA LYS A 139 14.84 7.13 14.89
C LYS A 139 14.32 6.78 16.28
N LEU A 140 14.16 5.49 16.59
CA LEU A 140 13.70 5.04 17.90
C LEU A 140 14.88 4.92 18.85
N ASP A 141 14.75 5.48 20.06
CA ASP A 141 15.80 5.52 21.07
C ASP A 141 15.93 4.20 21.86
N ARG A 142 15.17 3.17 21.49
CA ARG A 142 15.13 1.90 22.21
C ARG A 142 14.97 0.70 21.27
N PRO A 143 15.47 -0.49 21.67
CA PRO A 143 15.13 -1.74 20.98
C PRO A 143 13.63 -2.01 21.09
N ILE A 144 13.03 -2.47 19.99
CA ILE A 144 11.63 -2.85 19.93
C ILE A 144 11.48 -4.23 19.29
N SER A 145 10.37 -4.90 19.55
CA SER A 145 10.04 -6.14 18.86
C SER A 145 9.75 -5.89 17.38
N LEU A 146 9.90 -6.93 16.55
CA LEU A 146 9.55 -6.86 15.14
C LEU A 146 8.07 -6.52 14.94
N SER A 147 7.20 -7.08 15.77
CA SER A 147 5.76 -6.79 15.75
C SER A 147 5.47 -5.31 16.04
N ASP A 148 6.16 -4.72 17.03
CA ASP A 148 6.03 -3.30 17.35
C ASP A 148 6.58 -2.42 16.23
N ALA A 149 7.66 -2.83 15.58
CA ALA A 149 8.22 -2.12 14.43
C ALA A 149 7.20 -1.99 13.28
N PHE A 150 6.56 -3.10 12.91
CA PHE A 150 5.52 -3.08 11.87
C PHE A 150 4.30 -2.25 12.30
N ARG A 151 3.87 -2.33 13.55
CA ARG A 151 2.77 -1.51 14.06
C ARG A 151 3.08 -0.01 13.97
N ILE A 152 4.29 0.40 14.30
CA ILE A 152 4.71 1.81 14.17
C ILE A 152 4.67 2.26 12.71
N ILE A 153 5.09 1.41 11.78
CA ILE A 153 5.03 1.71 10.34
C ILE A 153 3.56 1.87 9.89
N ASP A 154 2.67 1.00 10.33
CA ASP A 154 1.24 1.09 10.03
C ASP A 154 0.63 2.41 10.56
N GLU A 155 1.00 2.83 11.77
CA GLU A 155 0.60 4.12 12.36
C GLU A 155 1.12 5.31 11.54
N ILE A 156 2.38 5.28 11.09
CA ILE A 156 2.98 6.34 10.27
C ILE A 156 2.27 6.45 8.91
N ILE A 157 1.96 5.32 8.28
CA ILE A 157 1.20 5.31 7.02
C ILE A 157 -0.18 5.92 7.23
N TYR A 158 -0.86 5.55 8.30
CA TYR A 158 -2.19 6.09 8.63
C TYR A 158 -2.14 7.59 8.91
N ASP A 159 -1.17 8.08 9.69
CA ASP A 159 -1.00 9.51 9.95
C ASP A 159 -0.73 10.29 8.66
N THR A 160 0.11 9.76 7.78
CA THR A 160 0.37 10.36 6.46
C THR A 160 -0.90 10.40 5.61
N LEU A 161 -1.68 9.33 5.62
CA LEU A 161 -2.96 9.28 4.90
C LEU A 161 -3.92 10.38 5.40
N LYS A 162 -4.04 10.54 6.71
CA LYS A 162 -4.88 11.59 7.31
C LYS A 162 -4.43 12.98 6.90
N GLU A 163 -3.15 13.28 7.06
CA GLU A 163 -2.59 14.60 6.76
C GLU A 163 -2.72 14.97 5.29
N LYS A 164 -2.46 14.04 4.39
CA LYS A 164 -2.45 14.33 2.95
C LYS A 164 -3.83 14.30 2.30
N PHE A 165 -4.73 13.45 2.75
CA PHE A 165 -5.93 13.10 1.99
C PHE A 165 -7.26 13.22 2.74
N LEU A 166 -7.25 13.27 4.08
CA LEU A 166 -8.48 13.25 4.85
C LEU A 166 -8.80 14.59 5.56
N TRP A 167 -7.79 15.39 5.88
CA TRP A 167 -7.96 16.63 6.64
C TRP A 167 -7.91 17.90 5.78
N ASN A 168 -7.89 17.76 4.47
CA ASN A 168 -7.90 18.89 3.51
C ASN A 168 -9.31 19.19 3.00
#